data_177c3ca510f9dc4474a179c993981348
#
_entry.id   177c3ca510f9dc4474a179c993981348
#
_cell.length_a   1.000
_cell.length_b   1.000
_cell.length_c   1.000
_cell.angle_alpha   90.00
_cell.angle_beta   90.00
_cell.angle_gamma   90.00
#
_symmetry.space_group_name_H-M   'P 1'
#
loop_
_entity.id
_entity.type
_entity.pdbx_description
1 polymer ?
#
loop_
_entity_poly.entity_id
_entity_poly.type
_entity_poly.pdbx_seq_one_letter_code
_entity_poly.pdbx_strand_id
1 'polypeptide(L)'
;PVFISTVNPEVRVKVATNLLRDYGYFNGKVTYETLVDKKDSLKASLLYTVDMKNPYFIDTVYYQRFTPQTLKIMERGRRMSYITPGEQFNVVDLDEERSRISTLLRNRGYFYFRPDYMTYQADTTLVPGGHISLRLIPLPGLPAAAQRSYYVGDASVYLFGKNGEAPNDSILYKNLNIHYYDKLQVRPNMLYRWMNYQQFVRSKQMRASNRTRLYSQYRQEQVQEKLSQLGIFSYMDMQYAPRDTTAACDTLDVTMQATFAKPLDAELELNVVTKSNDQTGPGASFGVTRNNVFGGGESWNVKLKGSYEWQTGGGEKSSLMNSWEMGLSTSLTFPRVVFPHLGKREFDFPATTTFRLYINQLNRAKYYKLLSFGGNATYDFQPSRTSRHSITPFKLTFNVLQHQSEDFKE
;
A
#
# COMPACT_ATOMS: atom_id res chain seq x y z
N PRO A 1 38.56 1.30 19.99
CA PRO A 1 39.34 2.41 19.42
C PRO A 1 39.34 2.29 17.90
N VAL A 2 39.12 3.42 17.21
CA VAL A 2 39.14 3.49 15.74
C VAL A 2 40.41 4.24 15.36
N PHE A 3 41.20 3.67 14.46
CA PHE A 3 42.40 4.34 14.00
C PHE A 3 42.05 5.50 13.04
N ILE A 4 42.75 6.65 13.14
CA ILE A 4 42.54 7.80 12.25
C ILE A 4 42.72 7.44 10.77
N SER A 5 43.63 6.53 10.47
CA SER A 5 43.85 6.02 9.11
C SER A 5 42.61 5.32 8.51
N THR A 6 41.72 4.75 9.32
CA THR A 6 40.50 4.10 8.86
C THR A 6 39.33 5.09 8.70
N VAL A 7 39.41 6.30 9.24
CA VAL A 7 38.33 7.29 9.19
C VAL A 7 38.28 8.03 7.85
N ASN A 8 39.39 8.08 7.09
CA ASN A 8 39.52 8.80 5.81
C ASN A 8 38.88 10.20 5.83
N PRO A 9 39.47 11.16 6.58
CA PRO A 9 38.86 12.48 6.80
C PRO A 9 38.69 13.28 5.50
N GLU A 10 39.59 13.10 4.51
CA GLU A 10 39.47 13.74 3.20
C GLU A 10 38.21 13.30 2.42
N VAL A 11 37.91 12.00 2.46
CA VAL A 11 36.69 11.49 1.84
C VAL A 11 35.44 12.06 2.52
N ARG A 12 35.45 12.16 3.86
CA ARG A 12 34.36 12.77 4.62
C ARG A 12 34.16 14.25 4.29
N VAL A 13 35.25 15.00 4.12
CA VAL A 13 35.20 16.41 3.68
C VAL A 13 34.57 16.51 2.28
N LYS A 14 34.96 15.65 1.34
CA LYS A 14 34.34 15.61 -0.01
C LYS A 14 32.86 15.32 0.06
N VAL A 15 32.46 14.30 0.84
CA VAL A 15 31.05 13.94 1.02
C VAL A 15 30.26 15.11 1.64
N ALA A 16 30.79 15.73 2.69
CA ALA A 16 30.15 16.87 3.34
C ALA A 16 30.06 18.10 2.41
N THR A 17 31.08 18.34 1.59
CA THR A 17 31.07 19.43 0.59
C THR A 17 30.04 19.16 -0.50
N ASN A 18 29.91 17.92 -0.98
CA ASN A 18 28.86 17.56 -1.93
C ASN A 18 27.46 17.70 -1.30
N LEU A 19 27.30 17.27 -0.05
CA LEU A 19 26.04 17.45 0.68
C LEU A 19 25.66 18.94 0.79
N LEU A 20 26.61 19.84 1.05
CA LEU A 20 26.35 21.28 1.02
C LEU A 20 25.81 21.75 -0.34
N ARG A 21 26.43 21.26 -1.43
CA ARG A 21 26.00 21.59 -2.80
C ARG A 21 24.62 21.04 -3.12
N ASP A 22 24.29 19.84 -2.63
CA ASP A 22 22.99 19.20 -2.82
C ASP A 22 21.86 20.02 -2.18
N TYR A 23 22.18 20.79 -1.14
CA TYR A 23 21.27 21.71 -0.47
C TYR A 23 21.44 23.18 -0.87
N GLY A 24 22.12 23.46 -2.00
CA GLY A 24 22.23 24.81 -2.56
C GLY A 24 23.34 25.67 -1.97
N TYR A 25 24.19 25.16 -1.09
CA TYR A 25 25.33 25.88 -0.55
C TYR A 25 26.57 25.71 -1.45
N PHE A 26 26.47 26.21 -2.70
CA PHE A 26 27.52 25.98 -3.72
C PHE A 26 28.87 26.59 -3.35
N ASN A 27 28.89 27.66 -2.56
CA ASN A 27 30.08 28.34 -2.06
C ASN A 27 30.52 27.82 -0.69
N GLY A 28 29.83 26.81 -0.16
CA GLY A 28 30.14 26.19 1.12
C GLY A 28 31.47 25.45 1.09
N LYS A 29 32.19 25.49 2.19
CA LYS A 29 33.51 24.83 2.33
C LYS A 29 33.57 24.03 3.62
N VAL A 30 34.09 22.82 3.53
CA VAL A 30 34.36 21.97 4.70
C VAL A 30 35.86 21.75 4.80
N THR A 31 36.42 21.91 6.00
CA THR A 31 37.82 21.64 6.32
C THR A 31 37.89 20.70 7.52
N TYR A 32 39.03 20.07 7.72
CA TYR A 32 39.27 19.28 8.91
C TYR A 32 40.65 19.55 9.50
N GLU A 33 40.78 19.37 10.81
CA GLU A 33 42.02 19.43 11.56
C GLU A 33 42.14 18.22 12.47
N THR A 34 43.34 17.67 12.56
CA THR A 34 43.65 16.58 13.48
C THR A 34 44.23 17.16 14.78
N LEU A 35 43.55 16.99 15.87
CA LEU A 35 43.96 17.44 17.20
C LEU A 35 44.50 16.25 17.99
N VAL A 36 45.81 16.26 18.24
CA VAL A 36 46.45 15.21 19.07
C VAL A 36 46.26 15.58 20.56
N ASP A 37 45.92 14.59 21.39
CA ASP A 37 45.76 14.79 22.82
C ASP A 37 47.10 15.16 23.46
N LYS A 38 47.09 16.20 24.27
CA LYS A 38 48.31 16.70 24.95
C LYS A 38 48.86 15.74 26.01
N LYS A 39 48.01 14.83 26.53
CA LYS A 39 48.41 13.89 27.59
C LYS A 39 48.73 12.50 27.03
N ASP A 40 48.23 12.16 25.85
CA ASP A 40 48.40 10.85 25.23
C ASP A 40 48.52 11.02 23.70
N SER A 41 49.75 11.00 23.22
CA SER A 41 50.08 11.18 21.79
C SER A 41 49.52 10.07 20.88
N LEU A 42 49.02 8.99 21.46
CA LEU A 42 48.34 7.91 20.72
C LEU A 42 46.83 8.20 20.50
N LYS A 43 46.31 9.24 21.13
CA LYS A 43 44.93 9.68 20.97
C LYS A 43 44.86 10.95 20.17
N ALA A 44 43.95 10.95 19.20
CA ALA A 44 43.65 12.14 18.42
C ALA A 44 42.16 12.24 18.13
N SER A 45 41.69 13.47 17.96
CA SER A 45 40.33 13.79 17.54
C SER A 45 40.35 14.53 16.21
N LEU A 46 39.29 14.40 15.42
CA LEU A 46 39.12 15.14 14.17
C LEU A 46 38.07 16.23 14.40
N LEU A 47 38.46 17.46 14.18
CA LEU A 47 37.57 18.61 14.16
C LEU A 47 37.21 18.96 12.73
N TYR A 48 35.93 18.89 12.39
CA TYR A 48 35.44 19.36 11.10
C TYR A 48 34.83 20.74 11.24
N THR A 49 35.28 21.68 10.42
CA THR A 49 34.75 23.04 10.37
C THR A 49 33.96 23.22 9.09
N VAL A 50 32.71 23.62 9.19
CA VAL A 50 31.80 23.84 8.06
C VAL A 50 31.49 25.32 7.94
N ASP A 51 31.88 25.92 6.82
CA ASP A 51 31.51 27.28 6.44
C ASP A 51 30.45 27.18 5.33
N MET A 52 29.20 27.35 5.67
CA MET A 52 28.06 27.09 4.75
C MET A 52 27.89 28.18 3.69
N LYS A 53 28.23 29.44 4.02
CA LYS A 53 27.88 30.63 3.22
C LYS A 53 26.35 30.74 3.03
N ASN A 54 25.90 31.54 2.04
CA ASN A 54 24.48 31.71 1.75
C ASN A 54 24.02 30.61 0.77
N PRO A 55 22.83 30.04 0.99
CA PRO A 55 22.25 29.11 0.03
C PRO A 55 21.76 29.83 -1.23
N TYR A 56 21.60 29.06 -2.31
CA TYR A 56 20.95 29.54 -3.51
C TYR A 56 19.46 29.21 -3.50
N PHE A 57 18.66 30.12 -4.03
CA PHE A 57 17.20 30.00 -4.14
C PHE A 57 16.79 29.83 -5.60
N ILE A 58 15.74 29.09 -5.84
CA ILE A 58 15.20 28.84 -7.18
C ILE A 58 14.48 30.12 -7.64
N ASP A 59 14.92 30.69 -8.76
CA ASP A 59 14.26 31.82 -9.39
C ASP A 59 13.11 31.38 -10.31
N THR A 60 13.43 30.55 -11.30
CA THR A 60 12.48 30.09 -12.29
C THR A 60 12.74 28.64 -12.67
N VAL A 61 11.67 27.93 -13.10
CA VAL A 61 11.74 26.56 -13.60
C VAL A 61 11.08 26.48 -14.97
N TYR A 62 11.79 25.99 -15.97
CA TYR A 62 11.32 25.82 -17.34
C TYR A 62 11.37 24.35 -17.76
N TYR A 63 10.33 23.90 -18.48
CA TYR A 63 10.33 22.61 -19.17
C TYR A 63 10.63 22.86 -20.65
N GLN A 64 11.69 22.30 -21.19
CA GLN A 64 12.15 22.57 -22.55
C GLN A 64 12.54 21.31 -23.30
N ARG A 65 12.51 21.36 -24.64
CA ARG A 65 12.93 20.29 -25.56
C ARG A 65 12.13 18.98 -25.47
N PHE A 66 10.98 18.98 -24.82
CA PHE A 66 10.04 17.87 -24.86
C PHE A 66 9.08 18.02 -26.06
N THR A 67 8.38 16.94 -26.42
CA THR A 67 7.35 17.02 -27.45
C THR A 67 6.20 17.94 -27.00
N PRO A 68 5.48 18.58 -27.93
CA PRO A 68 4.35 19.47 -27.54
C PRO A 68 3.29 18.79 -26.68
N GLN A 69 3.07 17.48 -26.89
CA GLN A 69 2.10 16.71 -26.11
C GLN A 69 2.56 16.49 -24.67
N THR A 70 3.84 16.09 -24.48
CA THR A 70 4.41 15.90 -23.14
C THR A 70 4.49 17.22 -22.39
N LEU A 71 4.92 18.32 -23.03
CA LEU A 71 4.93 19.65 -22.43
C LEU A 71 3.53 20.05 -21.93
N LYS A 72 2.50 19.85 -22.74
CA LYS A 72 1.11 20.15 -22.33
C LYS A 72 0.67 19.36 -21.09
N ILE A 73 1.10 18.10 -20.96
CA ILE A 73 0.81 17.28 -19.79
C ILE A 73 1.57 17.79 -18.58
N MET A 74 2.86 18.09 -18.72
CA MET A 74 3.74 18.58 -17.65
C MET A 74 3.24 19.93 -17.12
N GLU A 75 2.92 20.88 -17.99
CA GLU A 75 2.41 22.20 -17.60
C GLU A 75 1.05 22.13 -16.87
N ARG A 76 0.15 21.25 -17.27
CA ARG A 76 -1.10 21.02 -16.54
C ARG A 76 -0.89 20.47 -15.13
N GLY A 77 0.20 19.72 -14.93
CA GLY A 77 0.58 19.16 -13.63
C GLY A 77 1.45 20.08 -12.77
N ARG A 78 1.79 21.28 -13.24
CA ARG A 78 2.76 22.19 -12.60
C ARG A 78 2.36 22.61 -11.18
N ARG A 79 1.06 22.72 -10.89
CA ARG A 79 0.56 23.06 -9.55
C ARG A 79 0.94 22.07 -8.45
N MET A 80 1.35 20.86 -8.83
CA MET A 80 1.77 19.79 -7.91
C MET A 80 3.29 19.60 -7.96
N SER A 81 4.04 20.57 -8.45
CA SER A 81 5.52 20.51 -8.50
C SER A 81 6.10 20.55 -7.10
N TYR A 82 7.15 19.76 -6.89
CA TYR A 82 8.00 19.83 -5.69
C TYR A 82 8.96 21.01 -5.73
N ILE A 83 9.12 21.66 -6.89
CA ILE A 83 10.03 22.76 -7.08
C ILE A 83 9.22 24.05 -7.23
N THR A 84 9.35 24.95 -6.26
CA THR A 84 8.64 26.23 -6.24
C THR A 84 9.63 27.40 -6.33
N PRO A 85 9.42 28.40 -7.22
CA PRO A 85 10.21 29.61 -7.21
C PRO A 85 10.20 30.29 -5.83
N GLY A 86 11.38 30.75 -5.38
CA GLY A 86 11.58 31.32 -4.07
C GLY A 86 12.01 30.32 -2.98
N GLU A 87 11.93 29.04 -3.22
CA GLU A 87 12.43 28.00 -2.30
C GLU A 87 13.92 27.78 -2.46
N GLN A 88 14.58 27.27 -1.41
CA GLN A 88 15.99 26.92 -1.44
C GLN A 88 16.24 25.75 -2.41
N PHE A 89 17.34 25.82 -3.16
CA PHE A 89 17.76 24.74 -4.02
C PHE A 89 18.04 23.46 -3.22
N ASN A 90 17.43 22.35 -3.65
CA ASN A 90 17.56 21.04 -3.03
C ASN A 90 17.51 19.94 -4.10
N VAL A 91 18.55 19.12 -4.19
CA VAL A 91 18.63 18.02 -5.16
C VAL A 91 17.56 16.96 -4.92
N VAL A 92 17.14 16.75 -3.66
CA VAL A 92 16.08 15.78 -3.34
C VAL A 92 14.78 16.20 -3.99
N ASP A 93 14.40 17.49 -3.92
CA ASP A 93 13.18 18.00 -4.54
C ASP A 93 13.25 17.92 -6.08
N LEU A 94 14.44 18.09 -6.65
CA LEU A 94 14.68 17.89 -8.09
C LEU A 94 14.44 16.43 -8.51
N ASP A 95 14.87 15.48 -7.72
CA ASP A 95 14.69 14.05 -7.99
C ASP A 95 13.24 13.61 -7.79
N GLU A 96 12.58 14.13 -6.75
CA GLU A 96 11.14 13.91 -6.53
C GLU A 96 10.30 14.50 -7.68
N GLU A 97 10.66 15.68 -8.18
CA GLU A 97 9.99 16.29 -9.34
C GLU A 97 10.18 15.44 -10.62
N ARG A 98 11.39 14.92 -10.89
CA ARG A 98 11.60 13.98 -12.01
C ARG A 98 10.73 12.74 -11.87
N SER A 99 10.65 12.19 -10.67
CA SER A 99 9.82 11.01 -10.35
C SER A 99 8.34 11.32 -10.51
N ARG A 100 7.88 12.48 -10.04
CA ARG A 100 6.51 12.96 -10.20
C ARG A 100 6.13 13.13 -11.67
N ILE A 101 6.99 13.77 -12.46
CA ILE A 101 6.76 13.97 -13.90
C ILE A 101 6.71 12.63 -14.63
N SER A 102 7.62 11.71 -14.31
CA SER A 102 7.60 10.36 -14.88
C SER A 102 6.28 9.65 -14.57
N THR A 103 5.82 9.68 -13.33
CA THR A 103 4.54 9.11 -12.92
C THR A 103 3.36 9.80 -13.62
N LEU A 104 3.39 11.13 -13.75
CA LEU A 104 2.38 11.90 -14.47
C LEU A 104 2.28 11.48 -15.96
N LEU A 105 3.41 11.30 -16.63
CA LEU A 105 3.46 10.85 -18.02
C LEU A 105 3.04 9.38 -18.15
N ARG A 106 3.50 8.50 -17.27
CA ARG A 106 3.09 7.08 -17.25
C ARG A 106 1.59 6.93 -16.99
N ASN A 107 0.98 7.83 -16.23
CA ASN A 107 -0.47 7.88 -16.05
C ASN A 107 -1.25 8.39 -17.28
N ARG A 108 -0.54 8.84 -18.32
CA ARG A 108 -1.06 9.32 -19.59
C ARG A 108 -0.62 8.47 -20.79
N GLY A 109 -0.18 7.24 -20.52
CA GLY A 109 0.15 6.27 -21.55
C GLY A 109 1.64 6.10 -21.84
N TYR A 110 2.53 6.94 -21.33
CA TYR A 110 3.97 6.87 -21.64
C TYR A 110 4.64 5.76 -20.81
N PHE A 111 4.36 4.51 -21.13
CA PHE A 111 4.73 3.33 -20.35
C PHE A 111 6.24 3.23 -20.07
N TYR A 112 7.08 3.48 -21.08
CA TYR A 112 8.53 3.36 -20.98
C TYR A 112 9.21 4.62 -20.43
N PHE A 113 8.47 5.67 -20.10
CA PHE A 113 9.08 6.88 -19.57
C PHE A 113 9.61 6.67 -18.16
N ARG A 114 10.87 7.15 -17.90
CA ARG A 114 11.57 6.98 -16.62
C ARG A 114 12.12 8.32 -16.13
N PRO A 115 12.29 8.51 -14.79
CA PRO A 115 12.89 9.72 -14.23
C PRO A 115 14.30 10.01 -14.81
N ASP A 116 15.08 8.95 -15.05
CA ASP A 116 16.47 9.03 -15.57
C ASP A 116 16.56 9.56 -17.01
N TYR A 117 15.45 9.70 -17.70
CA TYR A 117 15.40 10.30 -19.04
C TYR A 117 15.36 11.82 -19.02
N MET A 118 15.39 12.43 -17.84
CA MET A 118 15.36 13.88 -17.65
C MET A 118 16.55 14.34 -16.83
N THR A 119 17.05 15.54 -17.14
CA THR A 119 18.09 16.21 -16.35
C THR A 119 17.79 17.69 -16.21
N TYR A 120 18.42 18.33 -15.22
CA TYR A 120 18.34 19.76 -15.05
C TYR A 120 19.58 20.45 -15.58
N GLN A 121 19.38 21.55 -16.26
CA GLN A 121 20.40 22.55 -16.54
C GLN A 121 20.15 23.73 -15.61
N ALA A 122 21.17 24.10 -14.86
CA ALA A 122 21.15 25.21 -13.91
C ALA A 122 21.91 26.39 -14.48
N ASP A 123 21.34 27.57 -14.36
CA ASP A 123 21.94 28.84 -14.82
C ASP A 123 21.90 29.88 -13.69
N THR A 124 23.07 30.38 -13.30
CA THR A 124 23.24 31.41 -12.28
C THR A 124 23.67 32.75 -12.83
N THR A 125 23.87 32.84 -14.18
CA THR A 125 24.44 34.05 -14.81
C THR A 125 23.39 35.07 -15.22
N LEU A 126 22.17 34.62 -15.48
CA LEU A 126 21.06 35.46 -15.95
C LEU A 126 20.06 35.83 -14.84
N VAL A 127 20.39 35.53 -13.59
CA VAL A 127 19.52 35.73 -12.42
C VAL A 127 20.27 36.53 -11.32
N PRO A 128 19.53 37.18 -10.38
CA PRO A 128 20.15 37.89 -9.27
C PRO A 128 21.09 37.00 -8.47
N GLY A 129 22.12 37.61 -7.84
CA GLY A 129 23.08 36.85 -7.03
C GLY A 129 22.39 36.05 -5.92
N GLY A 130 22.82 34.80 -5.74
CA GLY A 130 22.18 33.86 -4.79
C GLY A 130 20.93 33.16 -5.34
N HIS A 131 20.61 33.34 -6.63
CA HIS A 131 19.49 32.66 -7.29
C HIS A 131 19.95 31.75 -8.42
N ILE A 132 19.09 30.80 -8.79
CA ILE A 132 19.35 29.81 -9.84
C ILE A 132 18.10 29.61 -10.70
N SER A 133 18.27 29.68 -12.03
CA SER A 133 17.24 29.29 -12.98
C SER A 133 17.43 27.86 -13.41
N LEU A 134 16.39 27.05 -13.36
CA LEU A 134 16.41 25.63 -13.69
C LEU A 134 15.67 25.35 -14.99
N ARG A 135 16.30 24.55 -15.85
CA ARG A 135 15.69 24.05 -17.10
C ARG A 135 15.67 22.53 -17.05
N LEU A 136 14.47 21.95 -16.93
CA LEU A 136 14.30 20.50 -17.08
C LEU A 136 14.25 20.16 -18.56
N ILE A 137 15.15 19.30 -18.98
CA ILE A 137 15.28 18.86 -20.37
C ILE A 137 15.37 17.34 -20.48
N PRO A 138 14.95 16.73 -21.60
CA PRO A 138 15.23 15.32 -21.86
C PRO A 138 16.71 15.10 -22.09
N LEU A 139 17.22 13.93 -21.67
CA LEU A 139 18.58 13.51 -22.01
C LEU A 139 18.71 13.26 -23.51
N PRO A 140 19.91 13.55 -24.09
CA PRO A 140 20.21 13.16 -25.47
C PRO A 140 20.06 11.64 -25.65
N GLY A 141 19.44 11.23 -26.79
CA GLY A 141 19.25 9.80 -27.07
C GLY A 141 18.03 9.18 -26.37
N LEU A 142 17.07 9.99 -25.93
CA LEU A 142 15.81 9.48 -25.38
C LEU A 142 15.14 8.47 -26.34
N PRO A 143 14.87 7.22 -25.90
CA PRO A 143 14.29 6.19 -26.76
C PRO A 143 12.95 6.63 -27.36
N ALA A 144 12.75 6.35 -28.65
CA ALA A 144 11.47 6.67 -29.33
C ALA A 144 10.25 6.03 -28.63
N ALA A 145 10.43 4.84 -28.06
CA ALA A 145 9.40 4.16 -27.26
C ALA A 145 8.99 4.97 -26.02
N ALA A 146 9.89 5.72 -25.39
CA ALA A 146 9.56 6.56 -24.24
C ALA A 146 8.84 7.86 -24.62
N GLN A 147 8.86 8.25 -25.89
CA GLN A 147 8.27 9.51 -26.37
C GLN A 147 6.84 9.37 -26.87
N ARG A 148 6.25 8.19 -26.83
CA ARG A 148 4.89 7.92 -27.30
C ARG A 148 4.01 7.28 -26.22
N SER A 149 2.71 7.41 -26.38
CA SER A 149 1.72 6.80 -25.52
C SER A 149 1.33 5.41 -26.01
N TYR A 150 1.06 4.51 -25.05
CA TYR A 150 0.65 3.14 -25.28
C TYR A 150 -0.78 2.91 -24.81
N TYR A 151 -1.48 2.03 -25.52
CA TYR A 151 -2.81 1.56 -25.22
C TYR A 151 -2.76 0.17 -24.61
N VAL A 152 -3.67 -0.15 -23.71
CA VAL A 152 -3.82 -1.51 -23.16
C VAL A 152 -4.61 -2.35 -24.16
N GLY A 153 -4.04 -3.48 -24.54
CA GLY A 153 -4.62 -4.45 -25.47
C GLY A 153 -5.41 -5.56 -24.79
N ASP A 154 -5.12 -6.80 -25.20
CA ASP A 154 -5.78 -7.97 -24.65
C ASP A 154 -5.17 -8.37 -23.31
N ALA A 155 -5.98 -9.03 -22.46
CA ALA A 155 -5.55 -9.50 -21.16
C ALA A 155 -5.64 -11.01 -21.08
N SER A 156 -4.59 -11.65 -20.58
CA SER A 156 -4.52 -13.08 -20.32
C SER A 156 -4.14 -13.31 -18.85
N VAL A 157 -4.80 -14.29 -18.23
CA VAL A 157 -4.57 -14.67 -16.83
C VAL A 157 -4.10 -16.12 -16.79
N TYR A 158 -2.98 -16.37 -16.13
CA TYR A 158 -2.42 -17.69 -15.92
C TYR A 158 -2.49 -18.03 -14.43
N LEU A 159 -3.37 -18.96 -14.08
CA LEU A 159 -3.59 -19.41 -12.70
C LEU A 159 -2.90 -20.75 -12.48
N PHE A 160 -1.80 -20.69 -11.75
CA PHE A 160 -1.04 -21.88 -11.37
C PHE A 160 -1.69 -22.58 -10.18
N GLY A 161 -1.51 -23.91 -10.11
CA GLY A 161 -1.92 -24.69 -8.96
C GLY A 161 -1.20 -24.26 -7.68
N LYS A 162 -1.64 -24.80 -6.53
CA LYS A 162 -1.13 -24.42 -5.20
C LYS A 162 0.35 -24.72 -4.99
N ASN A 163 0.89 -25.71 -5.71
CA ASN A 163 2.32 -26.08 -5.66
C ASN A 163 3.08 -25.57 -6.89
N GLY A 164 2.49 -24.64 -7.67
CA GLY A 164 3.10 -24.10 -8.87
C GLY A 164 2.86 -24.91 -10.13
N GLU A 165 1.87 -25.84 -10.14
CA GLU A 165 1.52 -26.61 -11.32
C GLU A 165 1.05 -25.71 -12.45
N ALA A 166 1.57 -25.94 -13.65
CA ALA A 166 1.26 -25.12 -14.82
C ALA A 166 -0.21 -25.27 -15.26
N PRO A 167 -0.83 -24.20 -15.77
CA PRO A 167 -2.17 -24.28 -16.35
C PRO A 167 -2.27 -25.33 -17.44
N ASN A 168 -3.30 -26.17 -17.41
CA ASN A 168 -3.54 -27.25 -18.35
C ASN A 168 -4.89 -27.12 -19.09
N ASP A 169 -5.70 -26.13 -18.71
CA ASP A 169 -6.99 -25.85 -19.36
C ASP A 169 -7.19 -24.33 -19.49
N SER A 170 -8.13 -23.91 -20.33
CA SER A 170 -8.39 -22.50 -20.56
C SER A 170 -9.84 -22.20 -20.90
N ILE A 171 -10.29 -20.99 -20.55
CA ILE A 171 -11.61 -20.49 -20.90
C ILE A 171 -11.50 -19.03 -21.38
N LEU A 172 -12.19 -18.73 -22.47
CA LEU A 172 -12.39 -17.36 -22.91
C LEU A 172 -13.67 -16.80 -22.27
N TYR A 173 -13.53 -15.85 -21.37
CA TYR A 173 -14.65 -15.15 -20.78
C TYR A 173 -14.68 -13.70 -21.29
N LYS A 174 -15.60 -13.39 -22.20
CA LYS A 174 -15.67 -12.13 -22.94
C LYS A 174 -14.37 -11.89 -23.71
N ASN A 175 -13.53 -10.91 -23.30
CA ASN A 175 -12.22 -10.63 -23.91
C ASN A 175 -11.05 -10.97 -22.98
N LEU A 176 -11.27 -11.78 -21.94
CA LEU A 176 -10.25 -12.23 -21.01
C LEU A 176 -9.97 -13.71 -21.23
N ASN A 177 -8.73 -14.04 -21.60
CA ASN A 177 -8.25 -15.41 -21.66
C ASN A 177 -7.81 -15.84 -20.25
N ILE A 178 -8.42 -16.91 -19.73
CA ILE A 178 -8.11 -17.44 -18.40
C ILE A 178 -7.58 -18.86 -18.59
N HIS A 179 -6.30 -19.06 -18.31
CA HIS A 179 -5.64 -20.35 -18.27
C HIS A 179 -5.56 -20.79 -16.81
N TYR A 180 -5.93 -22.02 -16.50
CA TYR A 180 -6.00 -22.52 -15.13
C TYR A 180 -5.56 -23.99 -15.04
N TYR A 181 -5.19 -24.41 -13.83
CA TYR A 181 -4.84 -25.79 -13.52
C TYR A 181 -6.04 -26.51 -12.94
N ASP A 182 -6.36 -27.70 -13.48
CA ASP A 182 -7.41 -28.64 -13.07
C ASP A 182 -8.81 -28.01 -13.05
N LYS A 183 -9.13 -27.25 -12.02
CA LYS A 183 -10.43 -26.60 -11.84
C LYS A 183 -10.29 -25.11 -11.56
N LEU A 184 -11.09 -24.32 -12.27
CA LEU A 184 -11.15 -22.88 -12.02
C LEU A 184 -11.72 -22.58 -10.62
N GLN A 185 -10.86 -22.09 -9.72
CA GLN A 185 -11.19 -21.83 -8.32
C GLN A 185 -11.81 -20.46 -8.09
N VAL A 186 -11.84 -19.60 -9.11
CA VAL A 186 -12.38 -18.23 -9.05
C VAL A 186 -13.44 -18.03 -10.12
N ARG A 187 -14.41 -17.19 -9.84
CA ARG A 187 -15.45 -16.86 -10.83
C ARG A 187 -14.84 -16.02 -11.95
N PRO A 188 -15.01 -16.38 -13.25
CA PRO A 188 -14.49 -15.59 -14.36
C PRO A 188 -14.93 -14.14 -14.35
N ASN A 189 -16.17 -13.88 -13.92
CA ASN A 189 -16.69 -12.51 -13.80
C ASN A 189 -15.92 -11.65 -12.76
N MET A 190 -15.39 -12.27 -11.72
CA MET A 190 -14.56 -11.58 -10.73
C MET A 190 -13.24 -11.12 -11.39
N LEU A 191 -12.49 -12.03 -12.01
CA LEU A 191 -11.25 -11.69 -12.73
C LEU A 191 -11.51 -10.66 -13.82
N TYR A 192 -12.55 -10.86 -14.62
CA TYR A 192 -12.93 -9.93 -15.68
C TYR A 192 -13.18 -8.52 -15.13
N ARG A 193 -13.87 -8.39 -14.00
CA ARG A 193 -14.15 -7.10 -13.37
C ARG A 193 -12.86 -6.41 -12.93
N TRP A 194 -11.94 -7.13 -12.30
CA TRP A 194 -10.69 -6.57 -11.80
C TRP A 194 -9.69 -6.27 -12.91
N MET A 195 -9.51 -7.19 -13.87
CA MET A 195 -8.57 -7.02 -14.99
C MET A 195 -9.04 -5.95 -16.00
N ASN A 196 -10.33 -5.82 -16.22
CA ASN A 196 -10.91 -4.82 -17.12
C ASN A 196 -11.15 -3.46 -16.45
N TYR A 197 -10.75 -3.28 -15.21
CA TYR A 197 -10.85 -2.00 -14.51
C TYR A 197 -10.23 -0.84 -15.31
N GLN A 198 -9.18 -1.08 -16.06
CA GLN A 198 -8.55 -0.10 -16.97
C GLN A 198 -9.43 0.25 -18.19
N GLN A 199 -10.38 -0.60 -18.55
CA GLN A 199 -11.29 -0.41 -19.67
C GLN A 199 -12.61 0.27 -19.26
N PHE A 200 -12.94 0.30 -17.97
CA PHE A 200 -14.16 0.94 -17.46
C PHE A 200 -13.97 2.45 -17.33
N VAL A 201 -14.01 3.16 -18.44
CA VAL A 201 -14.13 4.61 -18.41
C VAL A 201 -15.60 4.99 -18.22
N ARG A 202 -15.81 5.88 -17.25
CA ARG A 202 -17.12 6.34 -16.73
C ARG A 202 -18.08 7.01 -17.68
N SER A 203 -17.77 7.25 -18.95
CA SER A 203 -18.68 7.96 -19.83
C SER A 203 -19.16 7.13 -21.01
N LYS A 204 -20.47 7.14 -21.24
CA LYS A 204 -21.11 6.55 -22.42
C LYS A 204 -20.56 7.14 -23.73
N GLN A 205 -20.10 8.39 -23.72
CA GLN A 205 -19.52 9.10 -24.86
C GLN A 205 -18.12 8.58 -25.27
N MET A 206 -17.35 7.99 -24.35
CA MET A 206 -16.02 7.46 -24.64
C MET A 206 -16.01 6.03 -25.18
N ARG A 207 -17.15 5.34 -25.21
CA ARG A 207 -17.27 3.97 -25.76
C ARG A 207 -17.04 3.90 -27.26
N ALA A 208 -17.14 5.00 -27.98
CA ALA A 208 -17.03 5.05 -29.44
C ALA A 208 -15.59 5.33 -29.94
N SER A 209 -14.65 5.69 -29.08
CA SER A 209 -13.26 5.95 -29.47
C SER A 209 -12.31 4.96 -28.83
N ASN A 210 -11.42 4.36 -29.62
CA ASN A 210 -10.31 3.49 -29.15
C ASN A 210 -9.36 4.18 -28.18
N ARG A 211 -9.51 5.48 -27.91
CA ARG A 211 -8.69 6.30 -27.01
C ARG A 211 -8.90 6.04 -25.51
N THR A 212 -9.84 5.17 -25.14
CA THR A 212 -10.22 4.92 -23.72
C THR A 212 -9.32 3.92 -23.01
N ARG A 213 -8.36 3.34 -23.68
CA ARG A 213 -7.48 2.27 -23.18
C ARG A 213 -6.04 2.71 -22.96
N LEU A 214 -5.77 4.00 -22.78
CA LEU A 214 -4.42 4.45 -22.46
C LEU A 214 -3.90 3.75 -21.18
N TYR A 215 -2.68 3.28 -21.25
CA TYR A 215 -1.98 2.77 -20.09
C TYR A 215 -1.95 3.82 -18.96
N SER A 216 -2.05 3.37 -17.74
CA SER A 216 -1.92 4.21 -16.54
C SER A 216 -1.29 3.39 -15.41
N GLN A 217 -0.14 3.84 -14.94
CA GLN A 217 0.56 3.23 -13.82
C GLN A 217 -0.34 3.17 -12.57
N TYR A 218 -1.03 4.24 -12.25
CA TYR A 218 -1.95 4.30 -11.12
C TYR A 218 -3.03 3.21 -11.17
N ARG A 219 -3.58 2.94 -12.37
CA ARG A 219 -4.58 1.89 -12.54
C ARG A 219 -3.99 0.49 -12.43
N GLN A 220 -2.78 0.29 -12.94
CA GLN A 220 -2.05 -0.96 -12.77
C GLN A 220 -1.84 -1.26 -11.29
N GLU A 221 -1.31 -0.30 -10.54
CA GLU A 221 -1.08 -0.41 -9.09
C GLU A 221 -2.38 -0.71 -8.34
N GLN A 222 -3.48 -0.04 -8.68
CA GLN A 222 -4.79 -0.30 -8.07
C GLN A 222 -5.31 -1.72 -8.35
N VAL A 223 -5.13 -2.23 -9.58
CA VAL A 223 -5.55 -3.61 -9.90
C VAL A 223 -4.72 -4.60 -9.11
N GLN A 224 -3.40 -4.42 -9.06
CA GLN A 224 -2.51 -5.27 -8.28
C GLN A 224 -2.86 -5.25 -6.78
N GLU A 225 -3.04 -4.06 -6.22
CA GLU A 225 -3.41 -3.89 -4.81
C GLU A 225 -4.74 -4.59 -4.48
N LYS A 226 -5.77 -4.37 -5.27
CA LYS A 226 -7.08 -4.99 -5.06
C LYS A 226 -7.05 -6.52 -5.16
N LEU A 227 -6.33 -7.06 -6.15
CA LEU A 227 -6.18 -8.51 -6.30
C LEU A 227 -5.37 -9.13 -5.15
N SER A 228 -4.31 -8.44 -4.70
CA SER A 228 -3.50 -8.88 -3.55
C SER A 228 -4.30 -8.89 -2.25
N GLN A 229 -5.17 -7.91 -2.05
CA GLN A 229 -6.03 -7.81 -0.86
C GLN A 229 -7.12 -8.89 -0.78
N LEU A 230 -7.41 -9.58 -1.87
CA LEU A 230 -8.33 -10.72 -1.84
C LEU A 230 -7.80 -11.90 -0.99
N GLY A 231 -6.47 -11.97 -0.75
CA GLY A 231 -5.84 -13.03 0.04
C GLY A 231 -5.97 -14.43 -0.56
N ILE A 232 -6.33 -14.52 -1.85
CA ILE A 232 -6.53 -15.82 -2.55
C ILE A 232 -5.29 -16.26 -3.31
N PHE A 233 -4.33 -15.36 -3.53
CA PHE A 233 -3.08 -15.63 -4.23
C PHE A 233 -1.90 -15.53 -3.26
N SER A 234 -1.02 -16.52 -3.30
CA SER A 234 0.27 -16.50 -2.59
C SER A 234 1.33 -15.72 -3.36
N TYR A 235 1.19 -15.71 -4.70
CA TYR A 235 2.03 -14.94 -5.61
C TYR A 235 1.16 -14.38 -6.72
N MET A 236 1.46 -13.16 -7.15
CA MET A 236 0.83 -12.51 -8.29
C MET A 236 1.81 -11.54 -8.95
N ASP A 237 1.95 -11.65 -10.25
CA ASP A 237 2.69 -10.72 -11.08
C ASP A 237 1.84 -10.27 -12.27
N MET A 238 2.02 -9.03 -12.70
CA MET A 238 1.30 -8.44 -13.83
C MET A 238 2.28 -7.74 -14.76
N GLN A 239 2.44 -8.31 -15.93
CA GLN A 239 3.36 -7.86 -16.95
C GLN A 239 2.63 -7.21 -18.12
N TYR A 240 3.24 -6.18 -18.67
CA TYR A 240 2.79 -5.49 -19.87
C TYR A 240 3.87 -5.63 -20.95
N ALA A 241 3.52 -6.20 -22.08
CA ALA A 241 4.43 -6.42 -23.18
C ALA A 241 3.86 -5.85 -24.48
N PRO A 242 4.68 -5.31 -25.38
CA PRO A 242 4.24 -4.92 -26.71
C PRO A 242 3.58 -6.11 -27.42
N ARG A 243 2.45 -5.87 -28.08
CA ARG A 243 1.73 -6.89 -28.86
C ARG A 243 2.56 -7.45 -29.98
N ASP A 244 3.37 -6.63 -30.60
CA ASP A 244 4.31 -7.00 -31.66
C ASP A 244 5.67 -6.29 -31.46
N THR A 245 6.66 -6.75 -32.19
CA THR A 245 8.04 -6.22 -32.14
C THR A 245 8.27 -5.05 -33.08
N THR A 246 7.25 -4.58 -33.80
CA THR A 246 7.40 -3.46 -34.74
C THR A 246 7.65 -2.14 -34.00
N ALA A 247 8.45 -1.28 -34.59
CA ALA A 247 8.70 0.05 -34.03
C ALA A 247 7.43 0.92 -33.97
N ALA A 248 6.38 0.57 -34.70
CA ALA A 248 5.09 1.27 -34.73
C ALA A 248 4.11 0.77 -33.65
N CYS A 249 4.39 -0.35 -32.97
CA CYS A 249 3.50 -0.92 -31.97
C CYS A 249 3.23 0.08 -30.83
N ASP A 250 1.99 0.43 -30.63
CA ASP A 250 1.48 1.30 -29.57
C ASP A 250 0.58 0.57 -28.57
N THR A 251 0.46 -0.76 -28.69
CA THR A 251 -0.44 -1.59 -27.90
C THR A 251 0.34 -2.53 -26.99
N LEU A 252 0.00 -2.53 -25.70
CA LEU A 252 0.56 -3.41 -24.68
C LEU A 252 -0.48 -4.46 -24.28
N ASP A 253 -0.16 -5.72 -24.48
CA ASP A 253 -0.95 -6.82 -23.93
C ASP A 253 -0.55 -7.10 -22.49
N VAL A 254 -1.54 -7.49 -21.68
CA VAL A 254 -1.39 -7.68 -20.24
C VAL A 254 -1.41 -9.16 -19.92
N THR A 255 -0.39 -9.64 -19.26
CA THR A 255 -0.31 -11.00 -18.74
C THR A 255 -0.27 -10.95 -17.22
N MET A 256 -1.27 -11.57 -16.59
CA MET A 256 -1.27 -11.78 -15.14
C MET A 256 -0.91 -13.25 -14.87
N GLN A 257 0.07 -13.46 -14.01
CA GLN A 257 0.43 -14.79 -13.49
C GLN A 257 0.14 -14.80 -12.00
N ALA A 258 -0.57 -15.83 -11.53
CA ALA A 258 -0.89 -15.95 -10.11
C ALA A 258 -0.91 -17.40 -9.66
N THR A 259 -0.43 -17.64 -8.44
CA THR A 259 -0.48 -18.94 -7.76
C THR A 259 -1.45 -18.84 -6.60
N PHE A 260 -2.34 -19.83 -6.47
CA PHE A 260 -3.31 -19.84 -5.39
C PHE A 260 -2.64 -20.04 -4.02
N ALA A 261 -3.07 -19.28 -3.03
CA ALA A 261 -2.76 -19.52 -1.63
C ALA A 261 -3.47 -20.75 -1.09
N LYS A 262 -3.03 -21.26 0.05
CA LYS A 262 -3.77 -22.31 0.78
C LYS A 262 -5.14 -21.75 1.19
N PRO A 263 -6.24 -22.48 0.97
CA PRO A 263 -7.58 -21.93 1.22
C PRO A 263 -7.98 -21.92 2.69
N LEU A 264 -7.25 -22.62 3.55
CA LEU A 264 -7.53 -22.74 4.98
C LEU A 264 -6.37 -22.17 5.79
N ASP A 265 -6.69 -21.29 6.70
CA ASP A 265 -5.80 -20.75 7.73
C ASP A 265 -6.36 -21.11 9.09
N ALA A 266 -5.52 -21.62 10.00
CA ALA A 266 -5.86 -21.90 11.36
C ALA A 266 -4.98 -21.07 12.30
N GLU A 267 -5.60 -20.48 13.31
CA GLU A 267 -4.95 -19.64 14.32
C GLU A 267 -5.25 -20.19 15.71
N LEU A 268 -4.23 -20.38 16.51
CA LEU A 268 -4.34 -20.69 17.93
C LEU A 268 -3.68 -19.57 18.72
N GLU A 269 -4.44 -18.92 19.58
CA GLU A 269 -3.97 -17.86 20.47
C GLU A 269 -4.11 -18.34 21.92
N LEU A 270 -3.03 -18.22 22.67
CA LEU A 270 -3.01 -18.47 24.13
C LEU A 270 -2.62 -17.16 24.80
N ASN A 271 -3.38 -16.76 25.79
CA ASN A 271 -3.12 -15.53 26.53
C ASN A 271 -3.35 -15.71 28.03
N VAL A 272 -2.78 -14.81 28.82
CA VAL A 272 -3.08 -14.66 30.24
C VAL A 272 -3.49 -13.22 30.46
N VAL A 273 -4.63 -13.03 31.10
CA VAL A 273 -5.19 -11.69 31.35
C VAL A 273 -5.14 -11.44 32.85
N THR A 274 -4.62 -10.27 33.23
CA THR A 274 -4.72 -9.74 34.60
C THR A 274 -5.50 -8.45 34.56
N LYS A 275 -6.55 -8.35 35.36
CA LYS A 275 -7.45 -7.19 35.44
C LYS A 275 -7.19 -6.37 36.70
N SER A 276 -7.57 -5.09 36.67
CA SER A 276 -7.42 -4.16 37.81
C SER A 276 -8.25 -4.52 39.04
N ASN A 277 -9.19 -5.45 38.90
CA ASN A 277 -10.00 -5.98 40.01
C ASN A 277 -9.45 -7.28 40.59
N ASP A 278 -8.13 -7.51 40.48
CA ASP A 278 -7.41 -8.68 40.97
C ASP A 278 -7.89 -10.03 40.39
N GLN A 279 -8.50 -10.00 39.22
CA GLN A 279 -8.82 -11.20 38.47
C GLN A 279 -7.70 -11.53 37.51
N THR A 280 -7.21 -12.75 37.54
CA THR A 280 -6.19 -13.26 36.63
C THR A 280 -6.59 -14.63 36.13
N GLY A 281 -6.25 -14.92 34.87
CA GLY A 281 -6.48 -16.26 34.35
C GLY A 281 -6.09 -16.44 32.91
N PRO A 282 -5.98 -17.70 32.44
CA PRO A 282 -5.68 -18.05 31.08
C PRO A 282 -6.89 -17.86 30.18
N GLY A 283 -6.58 -17.52 28.94
CA GLY A 283 -7.53 -17.53 27.84
C GLY A 283 -6.94 -18.28 26.63
N ALA A 284 -7.80 -18.86 25.85
CA ALA A 284 -7.45 -19.48 24.59
C ALA A 284 -8.47 -19.13 23.51
N SER A 285 -8.01 -18.95 22.28
CA SER A 285 -8.90 -18.87 21.14
C SER A 285 -8.38 -19.71 19.99
N PHE A 286 -9.29 -20.37 19.29
CA PHE A 286 -9.01 -21.14 18.09
C PHE A 286 -9.87 -20.62 16.96
N GLY A 287 -9.24 -20.20 15.87
CA GLY A 287 -9.88 -19.67 14.68
C GLY A 287 -9.54 -20.49 13.45
N VAL A 288 -10.52 -20.69 12.58
CA VAL A 288 -10.33 -21.25 11.24
C VAL A 288 -10.94 -20.30 10.24
N THR A 289 -10.14 -19.91 9.25
CA THR A 289 -10.56 -19.07 8.14
C THR A 289 -10.48 -19.87 6.84
N ARG A 290 -11.56 -19.89 6.09
CA ARG A 290 -11.56 -20.42 4.72
C ARG A 290 -11.68 -19.25 3.77
N ASN A 291 -10.64 -19.09 2.94
CA ASN A 291 -10.58 -18.06 1.90
C ASN A 291 -11.25 -18.56 0.60
N ASN A 292 -11.80 -17.60 -0.16
CA ASN A 292 -12.42 -17.84 -1.46
C ASN A 292 -13.56 -18.87 -1.45
N VAL A 293 -14.45 -18.78 -0.47
CA VAL A 293 -15.51 -19.78 -0.23
C VAL A 293 -16.44 -19.94 -1.43
N PHE A 294 -16.78 -18.84 -2.11
CA PHE A 294 -17.70 -18.84 -3.25
C PHE A 294 -17.01 -18.48 -4.58
N GLY A 295 -15.68 -18.40 -4.63
CA GLY A 295 -14.93 -18.09 -5.84
C GLY A 295 -14.90 -16.61 -6.22
N GLY A 296 -15.31 -15.72 -5.34
CA GLY A 296 -15.28 -14.26 -5.53
C GLY A 296 -14.37 -13.51 -4.56
N GLY A 297 -13.50 -14.25 -3.84
CA GLY A 297 -12.61 -13.69 -2.82
C GLY A 297 -13.28 -13.53 -1.46
N GLU A 298 -14.43 -14.16 -1.24
CA GLU A 298 -15.10 -14.13 0.05
C GLU A 298 -14.33 -14.97 1.08
N SER A 299 -14.25 -14.52 2.34
CA SER A 299 -13.65 -15.28 3.45
C SER A 299 -14.69 -15.62 4.51
N TRP A 300 -14.64 -16.85 4.97
CA TRP A 300 -15.47 -17.34 6.07
C TRP A 300 -14.59 -17.72 7.24
N ASN A 301 -14.79 -17.08 8.37
CA ASN A 301 -14.08 -17.31 9.61
C ASN A 301 -15.00 -17.88 10.68
N VAL A 302 -14.54 -18.87 11.42
CA VAL A 302 -15.17 -19.39 12.64
C VAL A 302 -14.16 -19.31 13.75
N LYS A 303 -14.49 -18.68 14.86
CA LYS A 303 -13.60 -18.51 16.02
C LYS A 303 -14.31 -18.97 17.30
N LEU A 304 -13.67 -19.89 17.99
CA LEU A 304 -14.01 -20.34 19.35
C LEU A 304 -13.07 -19.64 20.33
N LYS A 305 -13.59 -19.08 21.40
CA LYS A 305 -12.80 -18.51 22.49
C LYS A 305 -13.24 -19.09 23.83
N GLY A 306 -12.30 -19.21 24.75
CA GLY A 306 -12.56 -19.60 26.13
C GLY A 306 -11.59 -18.88 27.07
N SER A 307 -12.07 -18.46 28.22
CA SER A 307 -11.24 -17.93 29.28
C SER A 307 -11.75 -18.40 30.65
N TYR A 308 -10.81 -18.52 31.57
CA TYR A 308 -11.10 -18.84 32.97
C TYR A 308 -10.30 -17.88 33.85
N GLU A 309 -10.97 -17.21 34.75
CA GLU A 309 -10.38 -16.18 35.61
C GLU A 309 -10.70 -16.49 37.07
N TRP A 310 -9.71 -16.30 37.94
CA TRP A 310 -9.86 -16.39 39.39
C TRP A 310 -9.35 -15.10 40.04
N GLN A 311 -9.79 -14.85 41.27
CA GLN A 311 -9.33 -13.69 42.03
C GLN A 311 -8.03 -13.99 42.73
N THR A 312 -7.03 -13.12 42.59
CA THR A 312 -5.66 -13.32 43.15
C THR A 312 -5.39 -12.48 44.41
N GLY A 313 -6.23 -11.47 44.73
CA GLY A 313 -6.05 -10.58 45.87
C GLY A 313 -7.27 -10.54 46.79
N GLY A 314 -7.06 -10.58 48.10
CA GLY A 314 -8.11 -10.40 49.11
C GLY A 314 -8.31 -11.63 50.04
N GLY A 315 -8.62 -11.40 51.31
CA GLY A 315 -8.72 -12.38 52.38
C GLY A 315 -9.73 -13.53 52.17
N GLU A 316 -10.04 -14.29 53.19
CA GLU A 316 -10.80 -15.57 53.18
C GLU A 316 -12.05 -15.67 52.31
N LYS A 317 -12.68 -14.54 51.90
CA LYS A 317 -13.78 -14.51 50.97
C LYS A 317 -13.42 -14.49 49.48
N SER A 318 -12.16 -14.34 49.13
CA SER A 318 -11.70 -14.15 47.73
C SER A 318 -11.61 -15.44 46.91
N SER A 319 -11.52 -16.58 47.52
CA SER A 319 -11.35 -17.89 46.83
C SER A 319 -12.57 -18.36 46.02
N LEU A 320 -13.58 -17.57 45.93
CA LEU A 320 -14.91 -18.00 45.48
C LEU A 320 -15.41 -17.24 44.19
N MET A 321 -14.62 -16.31 43.66
CA MET A 321 -15.04 -15.54 42.46
C MET A 321 -14.38 -16.08 41.19
N ASN A 322 -14.64 -17.33 40.86
CA ASN A 322 -14.23 -17.89 39.59
C ASN A 322 -15.20 -17.46 38.48
N SER A 323 -14.65 -17.02 37.39
CA SER A 323 -15.41 -16.62 36.21
C SER A 323 -14.90 -17.39 34.99
N TRP A 324 -15.81 -17.85 34.16
CA TRP A 324 -15.42 -18.40 32.85
C TRP A 324 -16.31 -17.80 31.75
N GLU A 325 -15.71 -17.66 30.60
CA GLU A 325 -16.37 -17.20 29.39
C GLU A 325 -16.08 -18.16 28.24
N MET A 326 -17.11 -18.56 27.51
CA MET A 326 -17.01 -19.31 26.27
C MET A 326 -17.77 -18.58 25.17
N GLY A 327 -17.14 -18.45 24.01
CA GLY A 327 -17.76 -17.76 22.89
C GLY A 327 -17.47 -18.44 21.56
N LEU A 328 -18.49 -18.51 20.73
CA LEU A 328 -18.40 -18.95 19.34
C LEU A 328 -18.82 -17.78 18.47
N SER A 329 -18.02 -17.44 17.47
CA SER A 329 -18.38 -16.45 16.47
C SER A 329 -18.09 -16.96 15.06
N THR A 330 -18.92 -16.57 14.12
CA THR A 330 -18.71 -16.80 12.69
C THR A 330 -18.87 -15.50 11.94
N SER A 331 -18.02 -15.29 10.94
CA SER A 331 -18.10 -14.10 10.08
C SER A 331 -17.86 -14.44 8.62
N LEU A 332 -18.64 -13.83 7.77
CA LEU A 332 -18.54 -13.92 6.32
C LEU A 332 -18.20 -12.53 5.78
N THR A 333 -17.03 -12.40 5.18
CA THR A 333 -16.52 -11.14 4.62
C THR A 333 -16.52 -11.20 3.11
N PHE A 334 -17.12 -10.22 2.47
CA PHE A 334 -17.13 -10.00 1.03
C PHE A 334 -16.14 -8.87 0.70
N PRO A 335 -15.28 -9.01 -0.33
CA PRO A 335 -14.33 -7.96 -0.74
C PRO A 335 -14.99 -6.86 -1.57
N ARG A 336 -16.21 -6.48 -1.20
CA ARG A 336 -17.02 -5.43 -1.85
C ARG A 336 -18.19 -5.03 -0.96
N VAL A 337 -18.82 -3.90 -1.26
CA VAL A 337 -20.12 -3.56 -0.67
C VAL A 337 -21.21 -4.41 -1.32
N VAL A 338 -21.86 -5.26 -0.52
CA VAL A 338 -22.87 -6.22 -1.02
C VAL A 338 -24.27 -5.61 -1.01
N PHE A 339 -24.61 -4.84 0.04
CA PHE A 339 -25.91 -4.22 0.24
C PHE A 339 -25.76 -2.95 1.10
N PRO A 340 -26.48 -1.84 0.82
CA PRO A 340 -27.32 -1.61 -0.35
C PRO A 340 -26.49 -1.50 -1.64
N HIS A 341 -27.09 -1.84 -2.77
CA HIS A 341 -26.47 -1.60 -4.08
C HIS A 341 -26.39 -0.11 -4.33
N LEU A 342 -25.36 0.53 -3.79
CA LEU A 342 -25.06 1.96 -3.98
C LEU A 342 -24.57 2.21 -5.41
N GLY A 343 -25.44 1.95 -6.38
CA GLY A 343 -25.19 2.16 -7.79
C GLY A 343 -24.09 1.26 -8.38
N LYS A 344 -23.76 1.50 -9.65
CA LYS A 344 -22.67 0.80 -10.38
C LYS A 344 -21.28 1.33 -10.01
N ARG A 345 -21.10 2.02 -8.90
CA ARG A 345 -19.81 2.59 -8.48
C ARG A 345 -19.01 1.50 -7.77
N GLU A 346 -18.04 0.95 -8.47
CA GLU A 346 -16.93 0.28 -7.83
C GLU A 346 -16.07 1.37 -7.17
N PHE A 347 -15.77 1.19 -5.89
CA PHE A 347 -14.84 2.09 -5.20
C PHE A 347 -13.45 1.89 -5.81
N ASP A 348 -12.75 2.99 -6.07
CA ASP A 348 -11.37 2.95 -6.57
C ASP A 348 -10.44 2.31 -5.52
N PHE A 349 -10.82 2.35 -4.26
CA PHE A 349 -10.13 1.78 -3.11
C PHE A 349 -10.88 0.57 -2.55
N PRO A 350 -10.21 -0.23 -1.70
CA PRO A 350 -10.79 -1.42 -1.09
C PRO A 350 -12.09 -1.12 -0.35
N ALA A 351 -13.04 -2.01 -0.50
CA ALA A 351 -14.28 -1.98 0.25
C ALA A 351 -14.66 -3.41 0.65
N THR A 352 -15.10 -3.60 1.88
CA THR A 352 -15.55 -4.90 2.38
C THR A 352 -16.90 -4.80 3.06
N THR A 353 -17.63 -5.90 3.05
CA THR A 353 -18.86 -6.09 3.86
C THR A 353 -18.68 -7.33 4.71
N THR A 354 -18.76 -7.19 6.01
CA THR A 354 -18.62 -8.30 6.96
C THR A 354 -19.94 -8.52 7.69
N PHE A 355 -20.50 -9.71 7.57
CA PHE A 355 -21.60 -10.19 8.38
C PHE A 355 -21.02 -11.07 9.48
N ARG A 356 -21.37 -10.79 10.73
CA ARG A 356 -20.89 -11.54 11.89
C ARG A 356 -22.07 -11.97 12.75
N LEU A 357 -22.04 -13.24 13.18
CA LEU A 357 -22.90 -13.79 14.20
C LEU A 357 -22.04 -14.28 15.37
N TYR A 358 -22.55 -14.19 16.57
CA TYR A 358 -21.85 -14.65 17.76
C TYR A 358 -22.82 -15.12 18.84
N ILE A 359 -22.34 -16.07 19.64
CA ILE A 359 -22.94 -16.51 20.88
C ILE A 359 -21.83 -16.55 21.93
N ASN A 360 -22.13 -16.05 23.11
CA ASN A 360 -21.18 -15.92 24.20
C ASN A 360 -21.85 -16.27 25.51
N GLN A 361 -21.25 -17.14 26.29
CA GLN A 361 -21.71 -17.49 27.62
C GLN A 361 -20.68 -17.05 28.66
N LEU A 362 -21.12 -16.19 29.56
CA LEU A 362 -20.38 -15.73 30.72
C LEU A 362 -20.99 -16.33 31.98
N ASN A 363 -20.19 -17.01 32.76
CA ASN A 363 -20.54 -17.48 34.09
C ASN A 363 -19.67 -16.80 35.15
N ARG A 364 -20.28 -16.00 36.00
CA ARG A 364 -19.61 -15.49 37.21
C ARG A 364 -20.16 -16.27 38.40
N ALA A 365 -19.34 -17.20 38.90
CA ALA A 365 -19.73 -18.01 40.05
C ALA A 365 -20.19 -17.12 41.18
N LYS A 366 -21.30 -17.49 41.83
CA LYS A 366 -22.02 -16.77 42.90
C LYS A 366 -22.77 -15.51 42.51
N TYR A 367 -22.72 -15.03 41.28
CA TYR A 367 -23.48 -13.84 40.88
C TYR A 367 -24.53 -14.15 39.81
N TYR A 368 -24.09 -14.46 38.61
CA TYR A 368 -24.98 -14.68 37.49
C TYR A 368 -24.41 -15.50 36.36
N LYS A 369 -25.29 -16.05 35.58
CA LYS A 369 -24.96 -16.73 34.32
C LYS A 369 -25.70 -16.01 33.19
N LEU A 370 -24.92 -15.47 32.24
CA LEU A 370 -25.42 -14.65 31.15
C LEU A 370 -25.11 -15.31 29.80
N LEU A 371 -26.15 -15.49 29.00
CA LEU A 371 -26.04 -15.88 27.59
C LEU A 371 -26.26 -14.67 26.73
N SER A 372 -25.28 -14.32 25.91
CA SER A 372 -25.36 -13.24 24.95
C SER A 372 -25.25 -13.80 23.54
N PHE A 373 -26.14 -13.42 22.66
CA PHE A 373 -26.04 -13.76 21.23
C PHE A 373 -26.47 -12.58 20.39
N GLY A 374 -25.93 -12.53 19.17
CA GLY A 374 -26.24 -11.41 18.31
C GLY A 374 -25.55 -11.47 16.97
N GLY A 375 -25.71 -10.40 16.23
CA GLY A 375 -25.08 -10.25 14.94
C GLY A 375 -24.94 -8.79 14.53
N ASN A 376 -24.03 -8.55 13.60
CA ASN A 376 -23.84 -7.24 13.00
C ASN A 376 -23.51 -7.35 11.52
N ALA A 377 -23.71 -6.24 10.82
CA ALA A 377 -23.25 -6.04 9.45
C ALA A 377 -22.37 -4.78 9.44
N THR A 378 -21.11 -4.92 9.04
CA THR A 378 -20.14 -3.83 9.01
C THR A 378 -19.66 -3.61 7.57
N TYR A 379 -19.62 -2.35 7.17
CA TYR A 379 -19.12 -1.88 5.87
C TYR A 379 -17.86 -1.07 6.10
N ASP A 380 -16.73 -1.57 5.60
CA ASP A 380 -15.47 -0.86 5.58
C ASP A 380 -15.20 -0.43 4.14
N PHE A 381 -15.02 0.87 3.91
CA PHE A 381 -14.72 1.40 2.59
C PHE A 381 -13.87 2.65 2.67
N GLN A 382 -13.09 2.85 1.62
CA GLN A 382 -12.17 3.97 1.50
C GLN A 382 -12.55 4.77 0.24
N PRO A 383 -13.21 5.94 0.38
CA PRO A 383 -13.60 6.76 -0.76
C PRO A 383 -12.44 7.57 -1.35
N SER A 384 -11.36 7.78 -0.60
CA SER A 384 -10.15 8.51 -1.03
C SER A 384 -8.90 7.94 -0.36
N ARG A 385 -7.71 8.37 -0.80
CA ARG A 385 -6.44 7.96 -0.15
C ARG A 385 -6.32 8.38 1.32
N THR A 386 -7.01 9.43 1.72
CA THR A 386 -6.88 10.06 3.05
C THR A 386 -8.05 9.76 3.98
N SER A 387 -9.10 9.07 3.51
CA SER A 387 -10.28 8.79 4.33
C SER A 387 -10.68 7.33 4.28
N ARG A 388 -10.90 6.74 5.46
CA ARG A 388 -11.44 5.39 5.63
C ARG A 388 -12.68 5.47 6.52
N HIS A 389 -13.73 4.78 6.12
CA HIS A 389 -14.98 4.72 6.86
C HIS A 389 -15.29 3.28 7.24
N SER A 390 -15.72 3.10 8.49
CA SER A 390 -16.27 1.85 9.00
C SER A 390 -17.67 2.15 9.56
N ILE A 391 -18.69 1.58 8.95
CA ILE A 391 -20.09 1.82 9.31
C ILE A 391 -20.73 0.50 9.65
N THR A 392 -21.33 0.43 10.85
CA THR A 392 -22.12 -0.72 11.29
C THR A 392 -23.58 -0.28 11.43
N PRO A 393 -24.37 -0.28 10.34
CA PRO A 393 -25.75 0.20 10.37
C PRO A 393 -26.68 -0.73 11.14
N PHE A 394 -26.31 -1.99 11.30
CA PHE A 394 -27.08 -2.98 11.98
C PHE A 394 -26.23 -3.75 12.99
N LYS A 395 -26.60 -3.65 14.26
CA LYS A 395 -26.02 -4.44 15.36
C LYS A 395 -27.14 -4.83 16.31
N LEU A 396 -27.32 -6.12 16.51
CA LEU A 396 -28.30 -6.67 17.40
C LEU A 396 -27.61 -7.52 18.45
N THR A 397 -27.95 -7.35 19.70
CA THR A 397 -27.44 -8.13 20.82
C THR A 397 -28.60 -8.44 21.75
N PHE A 398 -28.77 -9.71 22.06
CA PHE A 398 -29.69 -10.20 23.06
C PHE A 398 -28.89 -10.77 24.22
N ASN A 399 -29.29 -10.38 25.44
CA ASN A 399 -28.69 -10.85 26.67
C ASN A 399 -29.77 -11.55 27.47
N VAL A 400 -29.56 -12.81 27.79
CA VAL A 400 -30.48 -13.64 28.56
C VAL A 400 -29.81 -14.03 29.87
N LEU A 401 -30.35 -13.54 30.96
CA LEU A 401 -29.94 -13.92 32.31
C LEU A 401 -30.50 -15.31 32.63
N GLN A 402 -29.65 -16.34 32.69
CA GLN A 402 -30.04 -17.72 32.89
C GLN A 402 -30.13 -18.08 34.37
N HIS A 403 -29.27 -17.48 35.20
CA HIS A 403 -29.24 -17.71 36.63
C HIS A 403 -28.77 -16.46 37.36
N GLN A 404 -29.39 -16.19 38.51
CA GLN A 404 -29.09 -15.08 39.39
C GLN A 404 -29.04 -15.60 40.81
N SER A 405 -27.98 -15.32 41.58
CA SER A 405 -27.86 -15.69 42.98
C SER A 405 -28.63 -14.71 43.86
N GLU A 406 -28.94 -15.11 45.10
CA GLU A 406 -29.58 -14.23 46.09
C GLU A 406 -28.72 -12.98 46.38
N ASP A 407 -27.37 -13.16 46.44
CA ASP A 407 -26.40 -12.08 46.67
C ASP A 407 -26.37 -11.01 45.55
N PHE A 408 -27.00 -11.27 44.41
CA PHE A 408 -27.10 -10.32 43.27
C PHE A 408 -28.45 -9.58 43.24
N LYS A 409 -29.42 -9.97 44.10
CA LYS A 409 -30.72 -9.35 44.17
C LYS A 409 -30.77 -8.16 45.12
N GLU A 410 -29.79 -8.00 46.00
CA GLU A 410 -29.56 -6.83 46.82
C GLU A 410 -28.69 -5.79 46.09
#